data_b95f8ff0910816b44ee918820dfdb125
#
_entry.id   b95f8ff0910816b44ee918820dfdb125
#
_cell.length_a   1.000
_cell.length_b   1.000
_cell.length_c   1.000
_cell.angle_alpha   90.00
_cell.angle_beta   90.00
_cell.angle_gamma   90.00
#
_symmetry.space_group_name_H-M   'P 1'
#
loop_
_entity.id
_entity.type
_entity.pdbx_description
1 polymer ?
#
loop_
_entity_poly.entity_id
_entity_poly.type
_entity_poly.pdbx_seq_one_letter_code
_entity_poly.pdbx_strand_id
1 'polypeptide(L)'
;MQYDRFHRVEGEENSLFDNIVYDIGQDESHRIWVSTRSGLSIMHDESDFYSFENFLPEEGIGKLPYNEVSSILRTHDNQMWISMFGGGVCKIQTENKKFGVDRMEAVRSLYKTISIRNVFYAGDDEYWMGIIGFGMILYNARTHTCINYQEHPDFKDLPYTSTVDAIIRRKKTGEICFGTYSRGVWLYDEKS
;
A
#
# COMPACT_ATOMS: atom_id res chain seq x y z
N MET A 1 -28.36 -1.12 -15.45
CA MET A 1 -27.01 -0.92 -14.89
C MET A 1 -26.06 -1.68 -15.79
N GLN A 2 -25.10 -0.99 -16.37
CA GLN A 2 -24.08 -1.57 -17.26
C GLN A 2 -22.78 -1.65 -16.47
N TYR A 3 -22.02 -2.72 -16.62
CA TYR A 3 -20.68 -2.88 -16.03
C TYR A 3 -19.77 -3.60 -17.02
N ASP A 4 -18.49 -3.23 -16.99
CA ASP A 4 -17.43 -3.89 -17.73
C ASP A 4 -16.56 -4.67 -16.77
N ARG A 5 -16.10 -5.84 -17.18
CA ARG A 5 -15.25 -6.71 -16.38
C ARG A 5 -13.90 -6.86 -17.06
N PHE A 6 -12.85 -6.50 -16.34
CA PHE A 6 -11.47 -6.71 -16.77
C PHE A 6 -10.89 -7.92 -16.05
N HIS A 7 -10.17 -8.74 -16.78
CA HIS A 7 -9.53 -9.93 -16.24
C HIS A 7 -8.28 -10.27 -17.07
N ARG A 8 -7.47 -11.17 -16.55
CA ARG A 8 -6.33 -11.70 -17.29
C ARG A 8 -6.82 -12.54 -18.47
N VAL A 9 -6.28 -12.24 -19.64
CA VAL A 9 -6.47 -13.02 -20.86
C VAL A 9 -5.13 -13.61 -21.27
N GLU A 10 -5.07 -14.94 -21.39
CA GLU A 10 -3.84 -15.62 -21.71
C GLU A 10 -3.38 -15.28 -23.14
N GLY A 11 -2.11 -14.87 -23.27
CA GLY A 11 -1.53 -14.42 -24.53
C GLY A 11 -1.78 -12.95 -24.88
N GLU A 12 -2.57 -12.22 -24.10
CA GLU A 12 -2.79 -10.78 -24.28
C GLU A 12 -2.00 -9.96 -23.26
N GLU A 13 -0.90 -9.38 -23.70
CA GLU A 13 -0.01 -8.57 -22.85
C GLU A 13 -0.68 -7.33 -22.27
N ASN A 14 -1.68 -6.78 -22.96
CA ASN A 14 -2.41 -5.58 -22.57
C ASN A 14 -3.66 -5.89 -21.71
N SER A 15 -3.87 -7.13 -21.29
CA SER A 15 -4.89 -7.50 -20.32
C SER A 15 -4.40 -7.29 -18.88
N LEU A 16 -5.31 -7.31 -17.91
CA LEU A 16 -4.93 -7.32 -16.49
C LEU A 16 -4.01 -8.51 -16.21
N PHE A 17 -2.90 -8.29 -15.51
CA PHE A 17 -1.85 -9.32 -15.39
C PHE A 17 -2.23 -10.49 -14.47
N ASP A 18 -2.99 -10.26 -13.40
CA ASP A 18 -3.49 -11.30 -12.49
C ASP A 18 -4.92 -11.00 -12.05
N ASN A 19 -5.74 -12.03 -11.92
CA ASN A 19 -7.13 -11.92 -11.48
C ASN A 19 -7.29 -11.71 -9.96
N ILE A 20 -6.22 -11.92 -9.18
CA ILE A 20 -6.23 -11.65 -7.75
C ILE A 20 -5.79 -10.20 -7.54
N VAL A 21 -6.78 -9.35 -7.32
CA VAL A 21 -6.61 -7.92 -7.05
C VAL A 21 -6.66 -7.69 -5.54
N TYR A 22 -5.70 -6.94 -5.03
CA TYR A 22 -5.63 -6.59 -3.61
C TYR A 22 -6.11 -5.18 -3.34
N ASP A 23 -5.80 -4.23 -4.22
CA ASP A 23 -6.14 -2.82 -4.02
C ASP A 23 -6.23 -2.08 -5.36
N ILE A 24 -6.92 -0.93 -5.35
CA ILE A 24 -7.08 -0.05 -6.50
C ILE A 24 -6.84 1.38 -6.05
N GLY A 25 -5.98 2.09 -6.75
CA GLY A 25 -5.70 3.50 -6.52
C GLY A 25 -5.84 4.34 -7.78
N GLN A 26 -5.92 5.65 -7.62
CA GLN A 26 -5.95 6.59 -8.74
C GLN A 26 -4.87 7.64 -8.57
N ASP A 27 -4.09 7.91 -9.61
CA ASP A 27 -3.08 8.96 -9.60
C ASP A 27 -3.66 10.34 -9.98
N GLU A 28 -2.80 11.36 -10.01
CA GLU A 28 -3.19 12.73 -10.34
C GLU A 28 -3.69 12.88 -11.79
N SER A 29 -3.18 12.05 -12.69
CA SER A 29 -3.60 12.00 -14.09
C SER A 29 -4.86 11.16 -14.32
N HIS A 30 -5.56 10.78 -13.24
CA HIS A 30 -6.76 9.94 -13.24
C HIS A 30 -6.56 8.52 -13.76
N ARG A 31 -5.31 8.05 -13.92
CA ARG A 31 -5.03 6.66 -14.28
C ARG A 31 -5.36 5.74 -13.11
N ILE A 32 -5.96 4.62 -13.40
CA ILE A 32 -6.30 3.61 -12.39
C ILE A 32 -5.13 2.64 -12.25
N TRP A 33 -4.65 2.50 -11.03
CA TRP A 33 -3.59 1.59 -10.63
C TRP A 33 -4.20 0.39 -9.94
N VAL A 34 -3.85 -0.81 -10.35
CA VAL A 34 -4.40 -2.07 -9.83
C VAL A 34 -3.26 -2.91 -9.27
N SER A 35 -3.25 -3.10 -7.95
CA SER A 35 -2.30 -3.98 -7.29
C SER A 35 -2.77 -5.42 -7.36
N THR A 36 -1.87 -6.32 -7.73
CA THR A 36 -2.20 -7.72 -7.90
C THR A 36 -1.19 -8.64 -7.21
N ARG A 37 -1.53 -9.92 -7.11
CA ARG A 37 -0.64 -10.95 -6.60
C ARG A 37 0.65 -11.09 -7.42
N SER A 38 0.61 -10.77 -8.69
CA SER A 38 1.74 -11.03 -9.61
C SER A 38 2.45 -9.76 -10.09
N GLY A 39 2.00 -8.58 -9.68
CA GLY A 39 2.59 -7.30 -10.07
C GLY A 39 1.63 -6.13 -9.91
N LEU A 40 1.93 -5.07 -10.63
CA LEU A 40 1.15 -3.84 -10.67
C LEU A 40 0.71 -3.58 -12.11
N SER A 41 -0.56 -3.24 -12.30
CA SER A 41 -1.12 -2.88 -13.60
C SER A 41 -1.62 -1.44 -13.57
N ILE A 42 -1.39 -0.68 -14.64
CA ILE A 42 -1.97 0.65 -14.83
C ILE A 42 -2.95 0.56 -15.98
N MET A 43 -4.22 0.91 -15.72
CA MET A 43 -5.26 0.95 -16.73
C MET A 43 -5.15 2.24 -17.55
N HIS A 44 -5.13 2.10 -18.85
CA HIS A 44 -5.24 3.18 -19.82
C HIS A 44 -6.65 3.17 -20.41
N ASP A 45 -7.29 4.33 -20.35
CA ASP A 45 -8.59 4.61 -20.96
C ASP A 45 -8.33 5.41 -22.26
N GLU A 46 -8.28 4.70 -23.37
CA GLU A 46 -8.19 5.31 -24.69
C GLU A 46 -9.58 5.26 -25.33
N SER A 47 -9.92 6.27 -26.11
CA SER A 47 -11.27 6.63 -26.56
C SER A 47 -12.25 5.51 -26.94
N ASP A 48 -11.76 4.31 -27.26
CA ASP A 48 -12.60 3.19 -27.71
C ASP A 48 -12.24 1.85 -27.05
N PHE A 49 -11.18 1.76 -26.23
CA PHE A 49 -10.79 0.53 -25.54
C PHE A 49 -9.99 0.78 -24.28
N TYR A 50 -10.03 -0.19 -23.37
CA TYR A 50 -9.20 -0.22 -22.18
C TYR A 50 -8.03 -1.16 -22.38
N SER A 51 -6.85 -0.74 -21.97
CA SER A 51 -5.65 -1.58 -21.98
C SER A 51 -4.92 -1.46 -20.63
N PHE A 52 -4.05 -2.42 -20.34
CA PHE A 52 -3.25 -2.43 -19.13
C PHE A 52 -1.77 -2.43 -19.46
N GLU A 53 -1.04 -1.54 -18.83
CA GLU A 53 0.41 -1.58 -18.78
C GLU A 53 0.83 -2.32 -17.51
N ASN A 54 1.59 -3.40 -17.67
CA ASN A 54 1.92 -4.31 -16.59
C ASN A 54 3.37 -4.15 -16.14
N PHE A 55 3.56 -4.01 -14.84
CA PHE A 55 4.86 -3.93 -14.18
C PHE A 55 5.08 -5.21 -13.37
N LEU A 56 6.06 -5.97 -13.82
CA LEU A 56 6.47 -7.23 -13.19
C LEU A 56 7.71 -7.02 -12.35
N PRO A 57 7.99 -7.91 -11.40
CA PRO A 57 9.23 -7.89 -10.66
C PRO A 57 10.41 -8.03 -11.61
N GLU A 58 11.36 -7.11 -11.48
CA GLU A 58 12.57 -7.12 -12.28
C GLU A 58 13.74 -6.62 -11.42
N GLU A 59 14.91 -7.23 -11.57
CA GLU A 59 16.11 -6.75 -10.90
C GLU A 59 16.58 -5.43 -11.53
N GLY A 60 16.97 -4.49 -10.69
CA GLY A 60 17.54 -3.22 -11.13
C GLY A 60 16.97 -1.99 -10.44
N ILE A 61 17.68 -0.88 -10.61
CA ILE A 61 17.27 0.41 -10.06
C ILE A 61 16.05 0.92 -10.85
N GLY A 62 15.01 1.31 -10.12
CA GLY A 62 13.79 1.86 -10.71
C GLY A 62 12.81 0.81 -11.24
N LYS A 63 13.04 -0.47 -10.96
CA LYS A 63 12.17 -1.57 -11.30
C LYS A 63 11.30 -1.98 -10.12
N LEU A 64 10.15 -2.64 -10.38
CA LEU A 64 9.32 -3.20 -9.32
C LEU A 64 10.10 -4.32 -8.62
N PRO A 65 10.37 -4.21 -7.30
CA PRO A 65 11.30 -5.14 -6.65
C PRO A 65 10.65 -6.46 -6.21
N TYR A 66 9.33 -6.53 -6.15
CA TYR A 66 8.57 -7.68 -5.68
C TYR A 66 7.22 -7.81 -6.37
N ASN A 67 6.70 -9.04 -6.48
CA ASN A 67 5.49 -9.32 -7.26
C ASN A 67 4.18 -9.01 -6.53
N GLU A 68 4.04 -9.41 -5.26
CA GLU A 68 2.80 -9.24 -4.53
C GLU A 68 2.63 -7.82 -4.02
N VAL A 69 1.99 -6.97 -4.81
CA VAL A 69 1.68 -5.59 -4.44
C VAL A 69 0.40 -5.59 -3.61
N SER A 70 0.49 -5.23 -2.34
CA SER A 70 -0.60 -5.39 -1.36
C SER A 70 -1.49 -4.17 -1.21
N SER A 71 -0.95 -2.96 -1.36
CA SER A 71 -1.78 -1.75 -1.38
C SER A 71 -1.16 -0.61 -2.17
N ILE A 72 -1.99 0.35 -2.53
CA ILE A 72 -1.66 1.56 -3.26
C ILE A 72 -2.12 2.76 -2.44
N LEU A 73 -1.23 3.71 -2.21
CA LEU A 73 -1.53 4.95 -1.50
C LEU A 73 -1.16 6.14 -2.38
N ARG A 74 -2.09 7.07 -2.56
CA ARG A 74 -1.82 8.42 -3.04
C ARG A 74 -1.82 9.38 -1.86
N THR A 75 -0.73 10.11 -1.67
CA THR A 75 -0.62 11.14 -0.66
C THR A 75 -1.25 12.45 -1.14
N HIS A 76 -1.46 13.41 -0.24
CA HIS A 76 -2.05 14.71 -0.58
C HIS A 76 -1.16 15.57 -1.51
N ASP A 77 0.15 15.34 -1.51
CA ASP A 77 1.13 15.95 -2.42
C ASP A 77 1.33 15.14 -3.72
N ASN A 78 0.36 14.28 -4.03
CA ASN A 78 0.30 13.46 -5.24
C ASN A 78 1.41 12.43 -5.42
N GLN A 79 2.13 12.09 -4.35
CA GLN A 79 3.06 10.96 -4.38
C GLN A 79 2.31 9.64 -4.35
N MET A 80 2.72 8.72 -5.21
CA MET A 80 2.20 7.36 -5.20
C MET A 80 3.15 6.45 -4.44
N TRP A 81 2.58 5.65 -3.54
CA TRP A 81 3.29 4.63 -2.78
C TRP A 81 2.62 3.28 -2.97
N ILE A 82 3.39 2.24 -3.02
CA ILE A 82 2.90 0.86 -2.97
C ILE A 82 3.56 0.11 -1.83
N SER A 83 2.80 -0.78 -1.21
CA SER A 83 3.34 -1.77 -0.28
C SER A 83 3.35 -3.16 -0.92
N MET A 84 4.19 -4.04 -0.40
CA MET A 84 4.39 -5.38 -0.96
C MET A 84 4.52 -6.41 0.15
N PHE A 85 3.99 -7.62 -0.11
CA PHE A 85 4.22 -8.76 0.78
C PHE A 85 5.67 -9.24 0.66
N GLY A 86 6.46 -9.00 1.71
CA GLY A 86 7.89 -9.34 1.75
C GLY A 86 8.83 -8.32 1.09
N GLY A 87 8.30 -7.34 0.37
CA GLY A 87 9.07 -6.35 -0.41
C GLY A 87 9.20 -4.96 0.24
N GLY A 88 8.52 -4.70 1.37
CA GLY A 88 8.50 -3.38 1.99
C GLY A 88 7.61 -2.38 1.26
N VAL A 89 8.06 -1.14 1.11
CA VAL A 89 7.34 -0.09 0.37
C VAL A 89 8.20 0.51 -0.74
N CYS A 90 7.53 0.96 -1.79
CA CYS A 90 8.12 1.75 -2.87
C CYS A 90 7.39 3.06 -3.05
N LYS A 91 8.14 4.14 -3.18
CA LYS A 91 7.68 5.40 -3.72
C LYS A 91 7.79 5.36 -5.23
N ILE A 92 6.76 5.79 -5.92
CA ILE A 92 6.71 5.75 -7.38
C ILE A 92 6.88 7.16 -7.94
N GLN A 93 7.82 7.31 -8.86
CA GLN A 93 7.90 8.51 -9.69
C GLN A 93 6.95 8.33 -10.87
N THR A 94 5.76 8.93 -10.78
CA THR A 94 4.66 8.72 -11.74
C THR A 94 4.97 9.18 -13.16
N GLU A 95 5.83 10.20 -13.33
CA GLU A 95 6.21 10.77 -14.63
C GLU A 95 7.01 9.78 -15.49
N ASN A 96 7.92 9.03 -14.86
CA ASN A 96 8.80 8.08 -15.56
C ASN A 96 8.61 6.64 -15.12
N LYS A 97 7.61 6.39 -14.27
CA LYS A 97 7.23 5.06 -13.74
C LYS A 97 8.40 4.30 -13.09
N LYS A 98 9.28 5.01 -12.41
CA LYS A 98 10.39 4.42 -11.66
C LYS A 98 9.99 4.16 -10.23
N PHE A 99 10.40 3.00 -9.72
CA PHE A 99 10.15 2.56 -8.35
C PHE A 99 11.36 2.87 -7.47
N GLY A 100 11.19 3.80 -6.55
CA GLY A 100 12.19 4.09 -5.52
C GLY A 100 11.92 3.23 -4.29
N VAL A 101 12.77 2.26 -4.01
CA VAL A 101 12.62 1.37 -2.85
C VAL A 101 13.05 2.12 -1.60
N ASP A 102 12.14 2.32 -0.65
CA ASP A 102 12.52 2.63 0.72
C ASP A 102 12.83 1.30 1.44
N ARG A 103 14.09 1.09 1.77
CA ARG A 103 14.55 -0.14 2.42
C ARG A 103 14.07 -0.27 3.85
N MET A 104 13.54 0.80 4.44
CA MET A 104 12.97 0.82 5.79
C MET A 104 13.87 0.09 6.80
N GLU A 105 15.16 0.45 6.85
CA GLU A 105 16.15 -0.25 7.69
C GLU A 105 15.72 -0.29 9.16
N ALA A 106 15.05 0.76 9.66
CA ALA A 106 14.49 0.78 11.01
C ALA A 106 13.45 -0.33 11.22
N VAL A 107 12.60 -0.59 10.21
CA VAL A 107 11.59 -1.66 10.29
C VAL A 107 12.24 -3.03 10.14
N ARG A 108 13.25 -3.16 9.26
CA ARG A 108 14.00 -4.41 9.07
C ARG A 108 14.78 -4.82 10.31
N SER A 109 15.24 -3.86 11.12
CA SER A 109 15.90 -4.16 12.38
C SER A 109 14.96 -4.83 13.40
N LEU A 110 13.65 -4.52 13.33
CA LEU A 110 12.63 -5.10 14.20
C LEU A 110 12.12 -6.45 13.68
N TYR A 111 12.02 -6.60 12.36
CA TYR A 111 11.39 -7.76 11.72
C TYR A 111 12.28 -8.34 10.62
N LYS A 112 12.54 -9.64 10.66
CA LYS A 112 13.38 -10.33 9.65
C LYS A 112 12.79 -10.28 8.25
N THR A 113 11.46 -10.33 8.15
CA THR A 113 10.70 -10.23 6.89
C THR A 113 9.59 -9.23 7.09
N ILE A 114 9.49 -8.26 6.20
CA ILE A 114 8.47 -7.23 6.27
C ILE A 114 7.42 -7.52 5.20
N SER A 115 6.24 -7.93 5.64
CA SER A 115 5.06 -8.02 4.78
C SER A 115 4.07 -6.94 5.18
N ILE A 116 4.02 -5.86 4.39
CA ILE A 116 3.15 -4.73 4.65
C ILE A 116 1.82 -4.98 3.96
N ARG A 117 0.74 -4.95 4.72
CA ARG A 117 -0.62 -5.18 4.25
C ARG A 117 -1.25 -3.93 3.66
N ASN A 118 -1.04 -2.80 4.32
CA ASN A 118 -1.49 -1.51 3.85
C ASN A 118 -0.61 -0.38 4.38
N VAL A 119 -0.76 0.79 3.77
CA VAL A 119 -0.09 2.03 4.15
C VAL A 119 -1.12 3.14 4.22
N PHE A 120 -1.03 3.97 5.25
CA PHE A 120 -1.87 5.14 5.43
C PHE A 120 -1.01 6.36 5.77
N TYR A 121 -1.17 7.45 5.04
CA TYR A 121 -0.47 8.71 5.33
C TYR A 121 -1.14 9.46 6.48
N ALA A 122 -0.41 9.66 7.56
CA ALA A 122 -0.90 10.34 8.76
C ALA A 122 -0.72 11.86 8.72
N GLY A 123 0.23 12.37 7.95
CA GLY A 123 0.68 13.75 7.89
C GLY A 123 2.16 13.85 8.28
N ASP A 124 2.82 14.98 8.04
CA ASP A 124 4.18 15.31 8.51
C ASP A 124 5.25 14.23 8.20
N ASP A 125 5.18 13.63 7.02
CA ASP A 125 6.00 12.50 6.57
C ASP A 125 5.81 11.20 7.39
N GLU A 126 4.70 11.10 8.13
CA GLU A 126 4.36 9.93 8.94
C GLU A 126 3.38 9.01 8.21
N TYR A 127 3.62 7.71 8.34
CA TYR A 127 2.84 6.66 7.70
C TYR A 127 2.52 5.56 8.72
N TRP A 128 1.23 5.30 8.92
CA TRP A 128 0.79 4.09 9.59
C TRP A 128 0.86 2.92 8.63
N MET A 129 1.46 1.81 9.05
CA MET A 129 1.60 0.62 8.21
C MET A 129 1.15 -0.61 8.98
N GLY A 130 0.25 -1.37 8.38
CA GLY A 130 -0.17 -2.68 8.89
C GLY A 130 0.84 -3.75 8.50
N ILE A 131 1.40 -4.45 9.49
CA ILE A 131 2.38 -5.52 9.29
C ILE A 131 1.72 -6.87 9.55
N ILE A 132 1.83 -7.80 8.61
CA ILE A 132 1.23 -9.13 8.74
C ILE A 132 1.83 -9.86 9.95
N GLY A 133 0.96 -10.25 10.88
CA GLY A 133 1.33 -11.00 12.08
C GLY A 133 1.99 -10.17 13.19
N PHE A 134 2.21 -8.86 12.98
CA PHE A 134 2.91 -7.99 13.93
C PHE A 134 2.14 -6.71 14.28
N GLY A 135 0.92 -6.55 13.76
CA GLY A 135 0.10 -5.39 14.06
C GLY A 135 0.43 -4.19 13.20
N MET A 136 0.89 -3.09 13.81
CA MET A 136 1.03 -1.81 13.14
C MET A 136 2.30 -1.09 13.59
N ILE A 137 2.89 -0.31 12.70
CA ILE A 137 3.99 0.62 12.97
C ILE A 137 3.63 2.03 12.51
N LEU A 138 4.21 3.02 13.16
CA LEU A 138 4.28 4.39 12.66
C LEU A 138 5.69 4.61 12.10
N TYR A 139 5.80 4.87 10.82
CA TYR A 139 7.06 5.14 10.12
C TYR A 139 7.15 6.60 9.73
N ASN A 140 8.27 7.24 10.03
CA ASN A 140 8.57 8.59 9.59
C ASN A 140 9.58 8.53 8.43
N ALA A 141 9.13 8.93 7.23
CA ALA A 141 9.92 8.84 5.99
C ALA A 141 11.04 9.89 5.90
N ARG A 142 10.97 10.97 6.69
CA ARG A 142 12.02 12.01 6.72
C ARG A 142 13.21 11.58 7.56
N THR A 143 12.93 11.02 8.73
CA THR A 143 13.96 10.60 9.70
C THR A 143 14.38 9.15 9.53
N HIS A 144 13.63 8.38 8.73
CA HIS A 144 13.76 6.94 8.55
C HIS A 144 13.66 6.15 9.89
N THR A 145 12.85 6.66 10.82
CA THR A 145 12.58 6.01 12.11
C THR A 145 11.23 5.32 12.10
N CYS A 146 11.06 4.32 12.95
CA CYS A 146 9.75 3.71 13.17
C CYS A 146 9.50 3.49 14.68
N ILE A 147 8.22 3.57 15.03
CA ILE A 147 7.71 3.22 16.35
C ILE A 147 6.79 2.02 16.17
N ASN A 148 7.08 0.94 16.88
CA ASN A 148 6.16 -0.17 17.01
C ASN A 148 4.96 0.28 17.85
N TYR A 149 3.73 0.01 17.40
CA TYR A 149 2.55 0.39 18.17
C TYR A 149 2.53 -0.17 19.60
N GLN A 150 3.16 -1.32 19.83
CA GLN A 150 3.31 -1.93 21.16
C GLN A 150 4.15 -1.08 22.13
N GLU A 151 5.05 -0.28 21.60
CA GLU A 151 5.91 0.62 22.35
C GLU A 151 5.27 2.01 22.51
N HIS A 152 4.22 2.30 21.72
CA HIS A 152 3.49 3.56 21.81
C HIS A 152 2.52 3.51 22.99
N PRO A 153 2.56 4.48 23.92
CA PRO A 153 1.73 4.47 25.13
C PRO A 153 0.22 4.31 24.89
N ASP A 154 -0.27 4.89 23.78
CA ASP A 154 -1.69 4.93 23.44
C ASP A 154 -2.21 3.60 22.89
N PHE A 155 -1.34 2.70 22.46
CA PHE A 155 -1.70 1.45 21.81
C PHE A 155 -1.41 0.18 22.62
N LYS A 156 -0.96 0.34 23.87
CA LYS A 156 -0.60 -0.80 24.74
C LYS A 156 -1.73 -1.84 24.94
N ASP A 157 -2.98 -1.43 24.75
CA ASP A 157 -4.16 -2.28 24.92
C ASP A 157 -4.63 -2.92 23.60
N LEU A 158 -4.01 -2.57 22.46
CA LEU A 158 -4.30 -3.24 21.19
C LEU A 158 -3.75 -4.68 21.20
N PRO A 159 -4.53 -5.65 20.70
CA PRO A 159 -4.09 -7.05 20.71
C PRO A 159 -2.85 -7.27 19.84
N TYR A 160 -1.85 -7.85 20.43
CA TYR A 160 -0.46 -8.04 19.99
C TYR A 160 -0.25 -8.71 18.63
N THR A 161 -1.23 -9.43 18.10
CA THR A 161 -1.00 -10.39 17.01
C THR A 161 -1.94 -10.22 15.82
N SER A 162 -2.67 -9.11 15.78
CA SER A 162 -3.62 -8.90 14.69
C SER A 162 -2.96 -8.16 13.54
N THR A 163 -3.00 -8.74 12.36
CA THR A 163 -2.74 -8.01 11.12
C THR A 163 -3.73 -6.85 11.00
N VAL A 164 -3.23 -5.65 10.75
CA VAL A 164 -4.06 -4.50 10.42
C VAL A 164 -4.25 -4.48 8.91
N ASP A 165 -5.48 -4.72 8.46
CA ASP A 165 -5.82 -4.89 7.04
C ASP A 165 -6.27 -3.60 6.36
N ALA A 166 -6.80 -2.66 7.14
CA ALA A 166 -7.30 -1.39 6.62
C ALA A 166 -7.09 -0.27 7.62
N ILE A 167 -6.73 0.91 7.13
CA ILE A 167 -6.57 2.12 7.93
C ILE A 167 -7.23 3.27 7.19
N ILE A 168 -8.13 4.00 7.86
CA ILE A 168 -8.75 5.21 7.30
C ILE A 168 -8.88 6.29 8.36
N ARG A 169 -8.89 7.55 7.93
CA ARG A 169 -9.24 8.69 8.80
C ARG A 169 -10.71 9.08 8.58
N ARG A 170 -11.48 9.17 9.65
CA ARG A 170 -12.85 9.66 9.62
C ARG A 170 -12.85 11.16 9.31
N LYS A 171 -13.45 11.55 8.18
CA LYS A 171 -13.50 12.96 7.76
C LYS A 171 -14.19 13.88 8.76
N LYS A 172 -15.19 13.37 9.50
CA LYS A 172 -16.00 14.17 10.43
C LYS A 172 -15.30 14.45 11.76
N THR A 173 -14.58 13.50 12.31
CA THR A 173 -14.00 13.55 13.66
C THR A 173 -12.48 13.64 13.66
N GLY A 174 -11.82 13.23 12.57
CA GLY A 174 -10.37 13.13 12.48
C GLY A 174 -9.80 11.84 13.06
N GLU A 175 -10.61 11.03 13.76
CA GLU A 175 -10.20 9.74 14.32
C GLU A 175 -9.68 8.80 13.23
N ILE A 176 -8.69 8.00 13.59
CA ILE A 176 -8.18 6.92 12.75
C ILE A 176 -8.91 5.62 13.09
N CYS A 177 -9.41 4.94 12.07
CA CYS A 177 -10.04 3.63 12.21
C CYS A 177 -9.08 2.55 11.70
N PHE A 178 -8.86 1.52 12.51
CA PHE A 178 -8.07 0.34 12.15
C PHE A 178 -8.96 -0.88 12.01
N GLY A 179 -9.00 -1.48 10.84
CA GLY A 179 -9.62 -2.78 10.60
C GLY A 179 -8.59 -3.89 10.79
N THR A 180 -8.87 -4.86 11.65
CA THR A 180 -7.97 -5.97 11.94
C THR A 180 -8.52 -7.30 11.43
N TYR A 181 -7.65 -8.22 11.07
CA TYR A 181 -8.02 -9.52 10.51
C TYR A 181 -8.99 -10.34 11.40
N SER A 182 -8.86 -10.26 12.73
CA SER A 182 -9.64 -11.12 13.63
C SER A 182 -10.14 -10.44 14.89
N ARG A 183 -9.92 -9.12 15.06
CA ARG A 183 -10.23 -8.39 16.31
C ARG A 183 -11.16 -7.18 16.11
N GLY A 184 -11.84 -7.13 14.95
CA GLY A 184 -12.80 -6.07 14.64
C GLY A 184 -12.16 -4.75 14.24
N VAL A 185 -12.88 -3.66 14.53
CA VAL A 185 -12.48 -2.29 14.18
C VAL A 185 -12.17 -1.52 15.45
N TRP A 186 -11.07 -0.79 15.42
CA TRP A 186 -10.60 0.08 16.49
C TRP A 186 -10.63 1.53 16.06
N LEU A 187 -10.91 2.41 17.01
CA LEU A 187 -10.89 3.86 16.81
C LEU A 187 -9.78 4.47 17.66
N TYR A 188 -9.00 5.34 17.07
CA TYR A 188 -7.94 6.08 17.73
C TYR A 188 -8.13 7.58 17.51
N ASP A 189 -8.15 8.35 18.59
CA ASP A 189 -8.19 9.80 18.57
C ASP A 189 -6.82 10.35 18.98
N GLU A 190 -6.09 10.91 18.01
CA GLU A 190 -4.77 11.51 18.23
C GLU A 190 -4.78 12.73 19.17
N LYS A 191 -5.98 13.22 19.55
CA LYS A 191 -6.17 14.44 20.34
C LYS A 191 -6.59 14.19 21.79
N SER A 192 -6.87 12.94 22.14
CA SER A 192 -7.37 12.57 23.47
C SER A 192 -6.26 12.22 24.46
#